data_64a78217b5cba374e6d557472e1430d8
#
_entry.id   64a78217b5cba374e6d557472e1430d8
#
_cell.length_a   1.000
_cell.length_b   1.000
_cell.length_c   1.000
_cell.angle_alpha   90.00
_cell.angle_beta   90.00
_cell.angle_gamma   90.00
#
_symmetry.space_group_name_H-M   'P 1'
#
loop_
_entity.id
_entity.type
_entity.pdbx_description
1 polymer ?
#
loop_
_entity_poly.entity_id
_entity_poly.type
_entity_poly.pdbx_seq_one_letter_code
_entity_poly.pdbx_strand_id
1 'polypeptide(L)'
;MTFVDPVGDMITRIRNAQLRTLFNVKVPSSKYRAKILEVLKQEGYISNYKLLPDSKNKSSLVVDLKYHNGLPVIKEIKIVSKPGRRIYAKANSIPKIQNGFGLAIVSTSIGIMSDNDARMKNVVVK
;
A
#
# COMPACT_ATOMS: atom_id res chain seq x y z
N MET A 1 -8.76 17.82 19.11
CA MET A 1 -9.11 16.65 18.32
C MET A 1 -8.01 16.33 17.33
N THR A 2 -7.53 15.14 17.37
CA THR A 2 -6.49 14.72 16.44
C THR A 2 -7.10 14.33 15.11
N PHE A 3 -6.58 14.91 14.07
CA PHE A 3 -6.96 14.52 12.71
C PHE A 3 -6.19 13.26 12.33
N VAL A 4 -6.92 12.18 12.04
CA VAL A 4 -6.31 10.92 11.65
C VAL A 4 -6.41 10.77 10.14
N ASP A 5 -5.27 10.66 9.51
CA ASP A 5 -5.18 10.37 8.09
C ASP A 5 -5.25 8.84 7.91
N PRO A 6 -6.33 8.30 7.34
CA PRO A 6 -6.47 6.85 7.23
C PRO A 6 -5.35 6.17 6.44
N VAL A 7 -4.88 6.81 5.39
CA VAL A 7 -3.81 6.24 4.58
C VAL A 7 -2.48 6.36 5.30
N GLY A 8 -2.23 7.50 5.93
CA GLY A 8 -1.02 7.69 6.73
C GLY A 8 -0.94 6.71 7.88
N ASP A 9 -2.07 6.46 8.54
CA ASP A 9 -2.14 5.47 9.60
C ASP A 9 -1.81 4.07 9.10
N MET A 10 -2.35 3.67 7.96
CA MET A 10 -2.07 2.37 7.36
C MET A 10 -0.57 2.22 7.05
N ILE A 11 0.02 3.24 6.44
CA ILE A 11 1.44 3.22 6.10
C ILE A 11 2.31 3.13 7.34
N THR A 12 1.95 3.87 8.38
CA THR A 12 2.67 3.81 9.65
C THR A 12 2.59 2.42 10.28
N ARG A 13 1.42 1.79 10.23
CA ARG A 13 1.25 0.43 10.76
C ARG A 13 2.10 -0.57 9.99
N ILE A 14 2.16 -0.44 8.67
CA ILE A 14 3.00 -1.30 7.83
C ILE A 14 4.48 -1.12 8.19
N ARG A 15 4.94 0.12 8.31
CA ARG A 15 6.33 0.40 8.68
C ARG A 15 6.68 -0.21 10.04
N ASN A 16 5.82 0.01 11.02
CA ASN A 16 6.08 -0.48 12.38
C ASN A 16 6.08 -2.00 12.43
N ALA A 17 5.17 -2.64 11.69
CA ALA A 17 5.13 -4.09 11.62
C ALA A 17 6.41 -4.65 11.00
N GLN A 18 6.93 -3.99 9.98
CA GLN A 18 8.19 -4.42 9.34
C GLN A 18 9.39 -4.24 10.26
N LEU A 19 9.41 -3.17 11.05
CA LEU A 19 10.48 -2.96 12.03
C LEU A 19 10.49 -4.06 13.08
N ARG A 20 9.34 -4.61 13.40
CA ARG A 20 9.21 -5.70 14.37
C ARG A 20 9.21 -7.07 13.71
N THR A 21 9.41 -7.14 12.43
CA THR A 21 9.46 -8.38 11.64
C THR A 21 8.19 -9.21 11.79
N LEU A 22 7.05 -8.55 11.82
CA LEU A 22 5.76 -9.23 11.89
C LEU A 22 5.34 -9.71 10.49
N PHE A 23 4.67 -10.86 10.42
CA PHE A 23 4.23 -11.40 9.15
C PHE A 23 2.95 -10.74 8.63
N ASN A 24 2.15 -10.19 9.52
CA ASN A 24 0.94 -9.50 9.11
C ASN A 24 0.66 -8.32 10.00
N VAL A 25 -0.22 -7.45 9.53
CA VAL A 25 -0.64 -6.28 10.27
C VAL A 25 -2.10 -6.01 9.96
N LYS A 26 -2.84 -5.57 10.98
CA LYS A 26 -4.26 -5.29 10.85
C LYS A 26 -4.47 -3.78 10.78
N VAL A 27 -5.28 -3.35 9.81
CA VAL A 27 -5.64 -1.94 9.67
C VAL A 27 -7.16 -1.82 9.53
N PRO A 28 -7.76 -0.71 9.97
CA PRO A 28 -9.18 -0.52 9.75
C PRO A 28 -9.52 -0.55 8.27
N SER A 29 -10.64 -1.16 7.93
CA SER A 29 -11.03 -1.36 6.55
C SER A 29 -11.59 -0.09 5.92
N SER A 30 -11.27 0.12 4.66
CA SER A 30 -11.96 1.08 3.80
C SER A 30 -11.75 0.66 2.36
N LYS A 31 -12.62 1.10 1.49
CA LYS A 31 -12.47 0.80 0.05
C LYS A 31 -11.19 1.40 -0.51
N TYR A 32 -10.85 2.60 -0.05
CA TYR A 32 -9.66 3.30 -0.51
C TYR A 32 -8.39 2.52 -0.13
N ARG A 33 -8.31 2.11 1.15
CA ARG A 33 -7.16 1.34 1.62
C ARG A 33 -7.05 0.00 0.91
N ALA A 34 -8.18 -0.66 0.69
CA ALA A 34 -8.17 -1.95 0.00
C ALA A 34 -7.64 -1.83 -1.43
N LYS A 35 -7.99 -0.77 -2.13
CA LYS A 35 -7.49 -0.54 -3.49
C LYS A 35 -5.99 -0.28 -3.51
N ILE A 36 -5.49 0.45 -2.53
CA ILE A 36 -4.05 0.67 -2.40
C ILE A 36 -3.33 -0.66 -2.15
N LEU A 37 -3.87 -1.49 -1.27
CA LEU A 37 -3.28 -2.80 -0.99
C LEU A 37 -3.32 -3.70 -2.22
N GLU A 38 -4.37 -3.60 -3.02
CA GLU A 38 -4.45 -4.37 -4.26
C GLU A 38 -3.33 -4.01 -5.22
N VAL A 39 -3.03 -2.71 -5.36
CA VAL A 39 -1.91 -2.28 -6.22
C VAL A 39 -0.58 -2.79 -5.66
N LEU A 40 -0.38 -2.67 -4.35
CA LEU A 40 0.85 -3.17 -3.72
C LEU A 40 1.02 -4.68 -3.94
N LYS A 41 -0.08 -5.42 -3.85
CA LYS A 41 -0.05 -6.87 -4.08
C LYS A 41 0.30 -7.19 -5.53
N GLN A 42 -0.34 -6.51 -6.49
CA GLN A 42 -0.10 -6.74 -7.90
C GLN A 42 1.34 -6.44 -8.31
N GLU A 43 1.93 -5.44 -7.67
CA GLU A 43 3.31 -5.04 -7.97
C GLU A 43 4.33 -5.86 -7.17
N GLY A 44 3.88 -6.78 -6.33
CA GLY A 44 4.77 -7.69 -5.62
C GLY A 44 5.33 -7.17 -4.31
N TYR A 45 4.79 -6.06 -3.78
CA TYR A 45 5.28 -5.44 -2.56
C TYR A 45 4.75 -6.10 -1.30
N ILE A 46 3.57 -6.70 -1.37
CA ILE A 46 3.00 -7.48 -0.26
C ILE A 46 2.57 -8.84 -0.80
N SER A 47 2.45 -9.82 0.10
CA SER A 47 2.04 -11.16 -0.30
C SER A 47 0.55 -11.23 -0.59
N ASN A 48 -0.25 -10.64 0.28
CA ASN A 48 -1.70 -10.71 0.15
C ASN A 48 -2.35 -9.75 1.13
N TYR A 49 -3.64 -9.57 1.01
CA TYR A 49 -4.44 -8.90 2.01
C TYR A 49 -5.83 -9.53 1.99
N LYS A 50 -6.55 -9.42 3.10
CA LYS A 50 -7.90 -9.96 3.18
C LYS A 50 -8.74 -9.12 4.11
N LEU A 51 -10.04 -9.15 3.86
CA LEU A 51 -11.02 -8.48 4.70
C LEU A 51 -11.41 -9.42 5.84
N LEU A 52 -11.30 -8.91 7.06
CA LEU A 52 -11.69 -9.66 8.24
C LEU A 52 -12.90 -8.96 8.85
N PRO A 53 -14.10 -9.54 8.73
CA PRO A 53 -15.27 -8.95 9.34
C PRO A 53 -15.17 -9.01 10.86
N ASP A 54 -15.63 -7.94 11.52
CA ASP A 54 -15.68 -7.89 12.96
C ASP A 54 -17.13 -7.77 13.40
N SER A 55 -17.41 -8.10 14.65
CA SER A 55 -18.72 -7.88 15.23
C SER A 55 -18.97 -6.38 15.28
N LYS A 56 -20.21 -5.93 15.11
CA LYS A 56 -20.65 -4.53 15.18
C LYS A 56 -20.37 -3.73 13.89
N ASN A 57 -20.51 -4.34 12.74
CA ASN A 57 -20.40 -3.66 11.45
C ASN A 57 -19.05 -3.00 11.18
N LYS A 58 -18.03 -3.41 11.91
CA LYS A 58 -16.67 -2.96 11.64
C LYS A 58 -15.90 -4.09 10.98
N SER A 59 -14.99 -3.75 10.13
CA SER A 59 -14.12 -4.72 9.47
C SER A 59 -12.71 -4.20 9.45
N SER A 60 -11.78 -5.13 9.30
CA SER A 60 -10.36 -4.80 9.25
C SER A 60 -9.76 -5.45 8.01
N LEU A 61 -8.70 -4.85 7.52
CA LEU A 61 -7.89 -5.45 6.48
C LEU A 61 -6.66 -6.04 7.14
N VAL A 62 -6.39 -7.31 6.86
CA VAL A 62 -5.18 -7.98 7.33
C VAL A 62 -4.21 -8.02 6.16
N VAL A 63 -3.08 -7.36 6.31
CA VAL A 63 -2.07 -7.26 5.28
C VAL A 63 -0.97 -8.28 5.58
N ASP A 64 -0.74 -9.19 4.64
CA ASP A 64 0.34 -10.16 4.77
C ASP A 64 1.60 -9.58 4.17
N LEU A 65 2.56 -9.26 5.02
CA LEU A 65 3.80 -8.62 4.63
C LEU A 65 4.74 -9.64 4.00
N LYS A 66 5.64 -9.14 3.18
CA LYS A 66 6.53 -9.97 2.40
C LYS A 66 7.98 -9.68 2.77
N TYR A 67 8.74 -10.74 2.97
CA TYR A 67 10.16 -10.65 3.31
C TYR A 67 10.97 -11.49 2.34
N HIS A 68 12.20 -11.06 2.13
CA HIS A 68 13.13 -11.79 1.27
C HIS A 68 14.51 -11.77 1.94
N ASN A 69 15.03 -12.95 2.25
CA ASN A 69 16.31 -13.10 2.93
C ASN A 69 16.38 -12.31 4.24
N GLY A 70 15.28 -12.30 4.99
CA GLY A 70 15.22 -11.63 6.28
C GLY A 70 14.96 -10.14 6.22
N LEU A 71 14.86 -9.56 5.04
CA LEU A 71 14.59 -8.14 4.86
C LEU A 71 13.18 -7.92 4.31
N PRO A 72 12.48 -6.87 4.74
CA PRO A 72 11.19 -6.57 4.16
C PRO A 72 11.32 -6.20 2.69
N VAL A 73 10.36 -6.62 1.89
CA VAL A 73 10.34 -6.27 0.47
C VAL A 73 10.18 -4.76 0.31
N ILE A 74 9.32 -4.15 1.10
CA ILE A 74 9.16 -2.70 1.05
C ILE A 74 10.31 -2.06 1.81
N LYS A 75 11.20 -1.42 1.09
CA LYS A 75 12.31 -0.68 1.68
C LYS A 75 11.85 0.66 2.23
N GLU A 76 10.94 1.32 1.51
CA GLU A 76 10.44 2.63 1.88
C GLU A 76 9.00 2.76 1.37
N ILE A 77 8.16 3.35 2.18
CA ILE A 77 6.79 3.68 1.79
C ILE A 77 6.40 4.99 2.44
N LYS A 78 5.87 5.92 1.65
CA LYS A 78 5.51 7.25 2.17
C LYS A 78 4.45 7.90 1.29
N ILE A 79 3.79 8.90 1.84
CA ILE A 79 2.86 9.72 1.10
C ILE A 79 3.60 10.96 0.61
N VAL A 80 3.46 11.22 -0.68
CA VAL A 80 3.99 12.44 -1.29
C VAL A 80 2.79 13.33 -1.61
N SER A 81 2.68 14.47 -0.94
CA SER A 81 1.57 15.38 -1.16
C SER A 81 1.99 16.50 -2.08
N LYS A 82 1.69 16.35 -3.35
CA LYS A 82 1.88 17.41 -4.35
C LYS A 82 1.07 17.08 -5.57
N PRO A 83 0.45 18.01 -6.10
CA PRO A 83 -0.98 18.24 -6.01
C PRO A 83 -1.68 16.90 -6.12
N GLY A 84 -2.42 16.56 -5.16
CA GLY A 84 -3.03 15.24 -5.04
C GLY A 84 -2.11 14.29 -4.28
N ARG A 85 -2.72 13.35 -3.58
CA ARG A 85 -1.98 12.41 -2.76
C ARG A 85 -1.44 11.27 -3.59
N ARG A 86 -0.16 11.04 -3.46
CA ARG A 86 0.49 9.90 -4.07
C ARG A 86 1.20 9.11 -3.01
N ILE A 87 1.17 7.80 -3.13
CA ILE A 87 1.91 6.91 -2.27
C ILE A 87 3.11 6.43 -3.06
N TYR A 88 4.27 6.63 -2.50
CA TYR A 88 5.51 6.17 -3.09
C TYR A 88 6.04 5.00 -2.30
N ALA A 89 6.38 3.92 -2.97
CA ALA A 89 6.98 2.74 -2.36
C ALA A 89 8.22 2.34 -3.13
N LYS A 90 9.25 1.95 -2.40
CA LYS A 90 10.50 1.49 -2.98
C LYS A 90 10.81 0.10 -2.42
N ALA A 91 11.19 -0.81 -3.28
CA ALA A 91 11.52 -2.17 -2.88
C ALA A 91 13.01 -2.32 -2.67
N ASN A 92 13.39 -3.23 -1.79
CA ASN A 92 14.76 -3.72 -1.73
C ASN A 92 15.08 -4.46 -3.03
N SER A 93 16.36 -4.62 -3.33
CA SER A 93 16.80 -5.26 -4.58
C SER A 93 16.35 -6.71 -4.61
N ILE A 94 15.21 -6.97 -5.26
CA ILE A 94 14.63 -8.29 -5.41
C ILE A 94 14.32 -8.48 -6.89
N PRO A 95 14.84 -9.53 -7.52
CA PRO A 95 14.73 -9.69 -8.98
C PRO A 95 13.31 -9.77 -9.52
N LYS A 96 12.35 -10.16 -8.71
CA LYS A 96 10.98 -10.41 -9.16
C LYS A 96 10.02 -9.24 -8.99
N ILE A 97 10.50 -8.08 -8.56
CA ILE A 97 9.66 -6.90 -8.42
C ILE A 97 9.52 -6.24 -9.79
N GLN A 98 8.29 -6.06 -10.24
CA GLN A 98 8.01 -5.55 -11.58
C GLN A 98 8.53 -4.14 -11.80
N ASN A 99 8.55 -3.34 -10.76
CA ASN A 99 8.94 -1.94 -10.86
C ASN A 99 10.17 -1.70 -10.00
N GLY A 100 11.35 -2.05 -10.53
CA GLY A 100 12.61 -2.07 -9.78
C GLY A 100 13.07 -0.74 -9.23
N PHE A 101 12.56 0.39 -9.76
CA PHE A 101 12.98 1.72 -9.33
C PHE A 101 12.03 2.32 -8.30
N GLY A 102 10.92 1.69 -8.07
CA GLY A 102 9.91 2.20 -7.15
C GLY A 102 8.54 2.22 -7.79
N LEU A 103 7.54 2.44 -6.95
CA LEU A 103 6.15 2.41 -7.35
C LEU A 103 5.49 3.67 -6.82
N ALA A 104 4.75 4.37 -7.68
CA ALA A 104 3.88 5.45 -7.26
C ALA A 104 2.43 5.01 -7.47
N ILE A 105 1.63 5.13 -6.43
CA ILE A 105 0.21 4.81 -6.49
C ILE A 105 -0.56 6.13 -6.50
N VAL A 106 -1.41 6.31 -7.50
CA VAL A 106 -2.10 7.56 -7.72
C VAL A 106 -3.60 7.34 -7.79
N SER A 107 -4.36 8.36 -7.41
CA SER A 107 -5.81 8.37 -7.55
C SER A 107 -6.16 9.03 -8.89
N THR A 108 -6.94 8.36 -9.71
CA THR A 108 -7.32 8.85 -11.02
C THR A 108 -8.84 8.91 -11.14
N SER A 109 -9.30 9.45 -12.27
CA SER A 109 -10.73 9.54 -12.56
C SER A 109 -11.43 8.18 -12.63
N ILE A 110 -10.66 7.12 -12.91
CA ILE A 110 -11.24 5.78 -13.01
C ILE A 110 -10.83 4.86 -11.86
N GLY A 111 -10.11 5.37 -10.89
CA GLY A 111 -9.77 4.61 -9.69
C GLY A 111 -8.33 4.80 -9.26
N ILE A 112 -7.95 3.99 -8.29
CA ILE A 112 -6.60 3.99 -7.74
C ILE A 112 -5.76 2.98 -8.52
N MET A 113 -4.61 3.39 -8.98
CA MET A 113 -3.76 2.53 -9.79
C MET A 113 -2.31 2.98 -9.69
N SER A 114 -1.41 2.17 -10.23
CA SER A 114 -0.02 2.57 -10.31
C SER A 114 0.15 3.70 -11.33
N ASP A 115 1.22 4.47 -11.15
CA ASP A 115 1.60 5.54 -12.06
C ASP A 115 1.72 5.02 -13.50
N ASN A 116 2.33 3.87 -13.66
CA ASN A 116 2.51 3.26 -14.97
C ASN A 116 1.17 2.90 -15.62
N ASP A 117 0.26 2.31 -14.86
CA ASP A 117 -1.08 1.99 -15.37
C ASP A 117 -1.85 3.25 -15.75
N ALA A 118 -1.72 4.31 -14.97
CA ALA A 118 -2.40 5.57 -15.26
C ALA A 118 -1.91 6.15 -16.58
N ARG A 119 -0.62 6.07 -16.85
CA ARG A 119 -0.06 6.54 -18.12
C ARG A 119 -0.53 5.69 -19.28
N MET A 120 -0.55 4.37 -19.11
CA MET A 120 -1.00 3.46 -20.15
C MET A 120 -2.48 3.64 -20.50
N LYS A 121 -3.29 3.97 -19.51
CA LYS A 121 -4.72 4.21 -19.73
C LYS A 121 -5.03 5.64 -20.08
N ASN A 122 -4.02 6.50 -20.11
CA ASN A 122 -4.14 7.89 -20.51
C ASN A 122 -5.20 8.65 -19.70
N VAL A 123 -5.19 8.45 -18.38
CA VAL A 123 -6.16 9.07 -17.49
C VAL A 123 -5.54 10.21 -16.70
N VAL A 124 -6.40 11.10 -16.24
CA VAL A 124 -5.98 12.27 -15.47
C VAL A 124 -5.84 11.90 -14.00
N VAL A 125 -4.73 12.27 -13.42
CA VAL A 125 -4.46 12.07 -11.99
C VAL A 125 -5.18 13.17 -11.21
N LYS A 126 -5.93 12.79 -10.20
CA LYS A 126 -6.62 13.74 -9.33
C LYS A 126 -5.75 14.16 -8.16
#